data_5e6426472561d2d5693ad1542dd75962
#
_entry.id   5e6426472561d2d5693ad1542dd75962
#
_cell.length_a   1.000
_cell.length_b   1.000
_cell.length_c   1.000
_cell.angle_alpha   90.00
_cell.angle_beta   90.00
_cell.angle_gamma   90.00
#
_symmetry.space_group_name_H-M   'P 1'
#
loop_
_entity.id
_entity.type
_entity.pdbx_description
1 polymer ?
#
loop_
_entity_poly.entity_id
_entity_poly.type
_entity_poly.pdbx_seq_one_letter_code
_entity_poly.pdbx_strand_id
1 'polypeptide(L)'
;MIQLMLTQTKYYPDCQEAYRWAAQDCMTLDDVPYIGRYSAGTQDLYVAAGFNKWGMTSSMVAAMMLHDMVRGKRSEYEPIFSPSRSMLHAQLAVNAFETAVNLMTPTAPRCPHMGCALKWNAQEHSWDCPCHGSRFAEDGTLLNTPATGDLAQGRFRAE
;
A
#
# COMPACT_ATOMS: atom_id res chain seq x y z
N MET A 1 8.83 -5.75 13.61
CA MET A 1 8.15 -5.13 14.75
C MET A 1 8.77 -5.53 16.09
N ILE A 2 8.95 -6.80 16.41
CA ILE A 2 9.63 -7.28 17.64
C ILE A 2 11.00 -6.61 17.87
N GLN A 3 11.79 -6.40 16.82
CA GLN A 3 13.11 -5.79 16.92
C GLN A 3 13.08 -4.30 17.31
N LEU A 4 12.05 -3.56 16.93
CA LEU A 4 11.82 -2.17 17.35
C LEU A 4 11.51 -2.08 18.85
N MET A 5 10.69 -2.99 19.37
CA MET A 5 10.39 -3.05 20.82
C MET A 5 11.62 -3.37 21.65
N LEU A 6 12.45 -4.35 21.23
CA LEU A 6 13.70 -4.69 21.90
C LEU A 6 14.69 -3.51 21.92
N THR A 7 14.68 -2.68 20.89
CA THR A 7 15.51 -1.46 20.84
C THR A 7 14.97 -0.39 21.78
N GLN A 8 13.66 -0.19 21.85
CA GLN A 8 13.03 0.78 22.76
C GLN A 8 13.32 0.44 24.23
N THR A 9 13.10 -0.80 24.63
CA THR A 9 13.35 -1.22 26.02
C THR A 9 14.82 -1.14 26.42
N LYS A 10 15.76 -1.22 25.47
CA LYS A 10 17.19 -1.03 25.71
C LYS A 10 17.53 0.40 26.11
N TYR A 11 16.90 1.39 25.46
CA TYR A 11 17.17 2.82 25.70
C TYR A 11 16.19 3.48 26.68
N TYR A 12 15.01 2.90 26.84
CA TYR A 12 13.94 3.38 27.71
C TYR A 12 13.35 2.20 28.48
N PRO A 13 14.07 1.69 29.52
CA PRO A 13 13.67 0.46 30.24
C PRO A 13 12.32 0.57 30.94
N ASP A 14 11.91 1.76 31.32
CA ASP A 14 10.64 2.02 32.04
C ASP A 14 9.47 2.33 31.07
N CYS A 15 9.67 2.28 29.75
CA CYS A 15 8.60 2.53 28.82
C CYS A 15 7.61 1.35 28.78
N GLN A 16 6.32 1.68 28.77
CA GLN A 16 5.23 0.74 28.57
C GLN A 16 4.55 1.02 27.24
N GLU A 17 4.20 -0.05 26.51
CA GLU A 17 3.43 0.08 25.29
C GLU A 17 2.00 0.47 25.65
N ALA A 18 1.59 1.70 25.30
CA ALA A 18 0.24 2.19 25.55
C ALA A 18 -0.73 1.82 24.42
N TYR A 19 -0.27 1.87 23.17
CA TYR A 19 -1.07 1.59 21.99
C TYR A 19 -0.23 0.93 20.90
N ARG A 20 -0.87 0.09 20.11
CA ARG A 20 -0.28 -0.56 18.92
C ARG A 20 -1.28 -0.51 17.78
N TRP A 21 -0.81 -0.22 16.59
CA TRP A 21 -1.62 -0.29 15.38
C TRP A 21 -0.77 -0.70 14.18
N ALA A 22 -1.41 -1.28 13.16
CA ALA A 22 -0.82 -1.50 11.86
C ALA A 22 -1.46 -0.56 10.84
N ALA A 23 -0.64 0.01 9.98
CA ALA A 23 -1.09 0.79 8.83
C ALA A 23 -0.54 0.17 7.55
N GLN A 24 -1.38 0.13 6.52
CA GLN A 24 -0.99 -0.31 5.19
C GLN A 24 -0.56 0.90 4.38
N ASP A 25 0.41 0.67 3.50
CA ASP A 25 0.95 1.71 2.62
C ASP A 25 1.00 1.20 1.19
N CYS A 26 0.67 2.07 0.24
CA CYS A 26 0.73 1.75 -1.19
C CYS A 26 2.15 1.98 -1.69
N MET A 27 2.86 0.86 -1.94
CA MET A 27 4.20 0.90 -2.52
C MET A 27 4.11 0.93 -4.05
N THR A 28 4.93 1.75 -4.68
CA THR A 28 5.13 1.71 -6.13
C THR A 28 6.00 0.53 -6.53
N LEU A 29 5.90 0.04 -7.76
CA LEU A 29 6.66 -1.14 -8.22
C LEU A 29 8.17 -0.93 -8.26
N ASP A 30 8.62 0.30 -8.36
CA ASP A 30 10.02 0.71 -8.51
C ASP A 30 10.51 1.56 -7.34
N ASP A 31 9.74 1.62 -6.26
CA ASP A 31 10.00 2.43 -5.06
C ASP A 31 10.16 3.94 -5.32
N VAL A 32 9.79 4.41 -6.51
CA VAL A 32 9.82 5.83 -6.89
C VAL A 32 8.41 6.41 -6.90
N PRO A 33 8.13 7.54 -6.26
CA PRO A 33 6.82 8.19 -6.29
C PRO A 33 6.35 8.54 -7.70
N TYR A 34 5.04 8.64 -7.89
CA TYR A 34 4.42 9.22 -9.08
C TYR A 34 4.16 10.70 -8.86
N ILE A 35 4.85 11.56 -9.60
CA ILE A 35 4.66 13.01 -9.54
C ILE A 35 4.65 13.56 -10.97
N GLY A 36 3.56 14.22 -11.35
CA GLY A 36 3.47 14.82 -12.66
C GLY A 36 2.07 14.81 -13.26
N ARG A 37 1.98 14.95 -14.58
CA ARG A 37 0.71 14.84 -15.31
C ARG A 37 0.17 13.42 -15.20
N TYR A 38 -1.12 13.30 -14.93
CA TYR A 38 -1.78 12.01 -14.75
C TYR A 38 -1.59 11.08 -15.96
N SER A 39 -1.72 11.62 -17.17
CA SER A 39 -1.44 10.88 -18.41
C SER A 39 -1.02 11.85 -19.51
N ALA A 40 -0.49 11.29 -20.60
CA ALA A 40 -0.12 12.06 -21.78
C ALA A 40 -1.31 12.78 -22.44
N GLY A 41 -2.54 12.29 -22.23
CA GLY A 41 -3.77 12.88 -22.78
C GLY A 41 -4.44 13.90 -21.85
N THR A 42 -3.93 14.13 -20.63
CA THR A 42 -4.51 15.08 -19.68
C THR A 42 -3.61 16.29 -19.50
N GLN A 43 -4.10 17.50 -19.86
CA GLN A 43 -3.27 18.71 -19.79
C GLN A 43 -3.19 19.28 -18.38
N ASP A 44 -4.33 19.38 -17.66
CA ASP A 44 -4.46 20.09 -16.40
C ASP A 44 -4.75 19.17 -15.20
N LEU A 45 -4.56 17.87 -15.34
CA LEU A 45 -4.71 16.90 -14.29
C LEU A 45 -3.33 16.41 -13.84
N TYR A 46 -3.03 16.63 -12.57
CA TYR A 46 -1.76 16.25 -11.97
C TYR A 46 -1.98 15.22 -10.86
N VAL A 47 -0.96 14.42 -10.59
CA VAL A 47 -0.95 13.44 -9.51
C VAL A 47 0.34 13.54 -8.71
N ALA A 48 0.26 13.32 -7.41
CA ALA A 48 1.37 13.10 -6.52
C ALA A 48 0.98 11.97 -5.56
N ALA A 49 1.55 10.79 -5.70
CA ALA A 49 1.17 9.58 -4.98
C ALA A 49 2.32 8.58 -4.87
N GLY A 50 2.12 7.54 -4.05
CA GLY A 50 3.08 6.46 -3.90
C GLY A 50 4.37 6.88 -3.20
N PHE A 51 4.26 7.64 -2.13
CA PHE A 51 5.41 8.20 -1.40
C PHE A 51 6.19 7.19 -0.55
N ASN A 52 5.79 5.92 -0.53
CA ASN A 52 6.55 4.79 0.04
C ASN A 52 7.10 5.08 1.46
N LYS A 53 6.28 5.62 2.37
CA LYS A 53 6.63 6.04 3.75
C LYS A 53 7.53 7.30 3.84
N TRP A 54 7.91 7.90 2.71
CA TRP A 54 8.73 9.13 2.63
C TRP A 54 7.88 10.37 2.32
N GLY A 55 6.65 10.41 2.85
CA GLY A 55 5.68 11.47 2.56
C GLY A 55 6.21 12.87 2.81
N MET A 56 6.95 13.09 3.89
CA MET A 56 7.47 14.43 4.26
C MET A 56 8.47 14.95 3.22
N THR A 57 9.44 14.14 2.82
CA THR A 57 10.45 14.54 1.81
C THR A 57 9.88 14.54 0.40
N SER A 58 9.11 13.52 0.05
CA SER A 58 8.53 13.39 -1.29
C SER A 58 7.49 14.47 -1.59
N SER A 59 6.77 14.97 -0.58
CA SER A 59 5.82 16.09 -0.75
C SER A 59 6.52 17.39 -1.12
N MET A 60 7.73 17.64 -0.62
CA MET A 60 8.51 18.81 -1.01
C MET A 60 8.95 18.73 -2.49
N VAL A 61 9.41 17.56 -2.92
CA VAL A 61 9.74 17.32 -4.33
C VAL A 61 8.50 17.50 -5.21
N ALA A 62 7.36 16.94 -4.77
CA ALA A 62 6.10 17.09 -5.48
C ALA A 62 5.68 18.55 -5.61
N ALA A 63 5.78 19.33 -4.53
CA ALA A 63 5.43 20.76 -4.54
C ALA A 63 6.30 21.53 -5.53
N MET A 64 7.60 21.29 -5.53
CA MET A 64 8.52 21.95 -6.46
C MET A 64 8.22 21.60 -7.92
N MET A 65 8.06 20.32 -8.21
CA MET A 65 7.79 19.82 -9.57
C MET A 65 6.44 20.31 -10.09
N LEU A 66 5.38 20.17 -9.30
CA LEU A 66 4.04 20.57 -9.70
C LEU A 66 3.92 22.09 -9.86
N HIS A 67 4.58 22.88 -8.99
CA HIS A 67 4.67 24.31 -9.16
C HIS A 67 5.28 24.70 -10.51
N ASP A 68 6.40 24.07 -10.89
CA ASP A 68 7.05 24.37 -12.16
C ASP A 68 6.21 23.92 -13.36
N MET A 69 5.58 22.73 -13.28
CA MET A 69 4.67 22.22 -14.34
C MET A 69 3.46 23.12 -14.58
N VAL A 70 2.83 23.59 -13.49
CA VAL A 70 1.68 24.53 -13.60
C VAL A 70 2.09 25.85 -14.25
N ARG A 71 3.34 26.29 -14.07
CA ARG A 71 3.90 27.46 -14.71
C ARG A 71 4.47 27.21 -16.13
N GLY A 72 4.26 26.00 -16.67
CA GLY A 72 4.76 25.62 -17.99
C GLY A 72 6.27 25.39 -18.06
N LYS A 73 6.94 25.27 -16.93
CA LYS A 73 8.37 24.93 -16.87
C LYS A 73 8.54 23.42 -16.84
N ARG A 74 9.60 22.93 -17.48
CA ARG A 74 10.01 21.52 -17.38
C ARG A 74 10.97 21.33 -16.21
N SER A 75 10.74 20.27 -15.42
CA SER A 75 11.68 19.82 -14.42
C SER A 75 12.59 18.74 -15.00
N GLU A 76 13.87 18.78 -14.66
CA GLU A 76 14.84 17.73 -15.04
C GLU A 76 14.49 16.37 -14.42
N TYR A 77 13.72 16.36 -13.34
CA TYR A 77 13.27 15.16 -12.63
C TYR A 77 11.99 14.53 -13.21
N GLU A 78 11.32 15.23 -14.15
CA GLU A 78 10.05 14.77 -14.72
C GLU A 78 10.12 13.34 -15.29
N PRO A 79 11.16 12.92 -16.02
CA PRO A 79 11.25 11.55 -16.55
C PRO A 79 11.31 10.48 -15.45
N ILE A 80 11.90 10.80 -14.29
CA ILE A 80 12.06 9.86 -13.17
C ILE A 80 10.73 9.65 -12.45
N PHE A 81 10.02 10.75 -12.18
CA PHE A 81 8.79 10.72 -11.38
C PHE A 81 7.51 10.60 -12.21
N SER A 82 7.59 10.64 -13.54
CA SER A 82 6.43 10.62 -14.44
C SER A 82 5.52 9.42 -14.16
N PRO A 83 4.19 9.64 -14.00
CA PRO A 83 3.22 8.55 -13.94
C PRO A 83 3.18 7.69 -15.20
N SER A 84 3.63 8.22 -16.34
CA SER A 84 3.71 7.53 -17.63
C SER A 84 5.05 6.80 -17.88
N ARG A 85 5.93 6.73 -16.86
CA ARG A 85 7.20 5.98 -16.98
C ARG A 85 6.96 4.49 -17.17
N SER A 86 7.91 3.79 -17.76
CA SER A 86 7.81 2.33 -17.96
C SER A 86 7.72 1.59 -16.63
N MET A 87 6.75 0.69 -16.51
CA MET A 87 6.53 -0.17 -15.36
C MET A 87 7.06 -1.60 -15.54
N LEU A 88 7.87 -1.83 -16.59
CA LEU A 88 8.47 -3.14 -16.87
C LEU A 88 9.67 -3.38 -15.94
N HIS A 89 9.38 -3.81 -14.73
CA HIS A 89 10.37 -4.19 -13.72
C HIS A 89 10.22 -5.65 -13.33
N ALA A 90 11.30 -6.27 -12.86
CA ALA A 90 11.27 -7.65 -12.37
C ALA A 90 10.21 -7.86 -11.27
N GLN A 91 9.98 -6.84 -10.44
CA GLN A 91 8.96 -6.87 -9.38
C GLN A 91 7.54 -7.09 -9.93
N LEU A 92 7.24 -6.62 -11.14
CA LEU A 92 5.94 -6.88 -11.78
C LEU A 92 5.70 -8.39 -11.97
N ALA A 93 6.73 -9.12 -12.40
CA ALA A 93 6.64 -10.58 -12.58
C ALA A 93 6.47 -11.30 -11.23
N VAL A 94 7.19 -10.85 -10.19
CA VAL A 94 7.05 -11.39 -8.83
C VAL A 94 5.63 -11.16 -8.31
N ASN A 95 5.11 -9.94 -8.41
CA ASN A 95 3.76 -9.60 -7.95
C ASN A 95 2.68 -10.38 -8.72
N ALA A 96 2.86 -10.57 -10.03
CA ALA A 96 1.95 -11.37 -10.85
C ALA A 96 1.95 -12.85 -10.40
N PHE A 97 3.12 -13.42 -10.13
CA PHE A 97 3.25 -14.79 -9.62
C PHE A 97 2.61 -14.94 -8.24
N GLU A 98 2.92 -14.05 -7.30
CA GLU A 98 2.32 -14.06 -5.96
C GLU A 98 0.79 -13.92 -6.01
N THR A 99 0.27 -13.05 -6.89
CA THR A 99 -1.17 -12.91 -7.10
C THR A 99 -1.78 -14.21 -7.62
N ALA A 100 -1.15 -14.86 -8.60
CA ALA A 100 -1.61 -16.14 -9.12
C ALA A 100 -1.63 -17.23 -8.04
N VAL A 101 -0.58 -17.33 -7.22
CA VAL A 101 -0.52 -18.26 -6.08
C VAL A 101 -1.65 -17.98 -5.09
N ASN A 102 -1.87 -16.70 -4.73
CA ASN A 102 -2.95 -16.31 -3.82
C ASN A 102 -4.34 -16.64 -4.36
N LEU A 103 -4.56 -16.45 -5.67
CA LEU A 103 -5.83 -16.82 -6.31
C LEU A 103 -6.07 -18.32 -6.33
N MET A 104 -5.01 -19.13 -6.42
CA MET A 104 -5.12 -20.60 -6.43
C MET A 104 -5.15 -21.23 -5.04
N THR A 105 -4.93 -20.48 -3.96
CA THR A 105 -4.95 -21.01 -2.58
C THR A 105 -6.39 -21.28 -2.13
N PRO A 106 -6.84 -22.54 -1.91
CA PRO A 106 -8.26 -22.85 -1.72
C PRO A 106 -8.75 -22.68 -0.27
N THR A 107 -7.85 -22.55 0.71
CA THR A 107 -8.15 -22.76 2.13
C THR A 107 -8.45 -21.50 2.93
N ALA A 108 -8.35 -20.32 2.34
CA ALA A 108 -8.54 -19.06 3.04
C ALA A 108 -9.83 -18.34 2.62
N PRO A 109 -10.40 -17.46 3.48
CA PRO A 109 -11.47 -16.55 3.10
C PRO A 109 -11.05 -15.73 1.87
N ARG A 110 -12.02 -15.37 1.02
CA ARG A 110 -11.77 -14.64 -0.23
C ARG A 110 -12.16 -13.19 -0.12
N CYS A 111 -11.23 -12.32 -0.52
CA CYS A 111 -11.48 -10.88 -0.60
C CYS A 111 -12.55 -10.58 -1.67
N PRO A 112 -13.65 -9.90 -1.33
CA PRO A 112 -14.72 -9.60 -2.29
C PRO A 112 -14.30 -8.61 -3.38
N HIS A 113 -13.14 -7.96 -3.24
CA HIS A 113 -12.60 -7.06 -4.26
C HIS A 113 -12.24 -7.81 -5.56
N MET A 114 -11.33 -8.80 -5.49
CA MET A 114 -10.83 -9.54 -6.65
C MET A 114 -10.55 -11.02 -6.35
N GLY A 115 -11.10 -11.58 -5.29
CA GLY A 115 -11.00 -13.00 -4.98
C GLY A 115 -9.66 -13.48 -4.39
N CYS A 116 -8.75 -12.60 -4.03
CA CYS A 116 -7.48 -12.98 -3.40
C CYS A 116 -7.71 -13.66 -2.05
N ALA A 117 -6.91 -14.68 -1.73
CA ALA A 117 -6.91 -15.32 -0.42
C ALA A 117 -6.45 -14.35 0.67
N LEU A 118 -7.20 -14.26 1.76
CA LEU A 118 -6.87 -13.43 2.90
C LEU A 118 -5.88 -14.14 3.82
N LYS A 119 -5.09 -13.34 4.55
CA LYS A 119 -4.20 -13.82 5.60
C LYS A 119 -4.66 -13.31 6.95
N TRP A 120 -4.63 -14.18 7.96
CA TRP A 120 -4.94 -13.78 9.33
C TRP A 120 -3.80 -12.98 9.93
N ASN A 121 -4.13 -11.82 10.49
CA ASN A 121 -3.22 -10.97 11.24
C ASN A 121 -3.54 -11.10 12.73
N ALA A 122 -2.80 -11.94 13.43
CA ALA A 122 -3.03 -12.22 14.84
C ALA A 122 -2.77 -11.02 15.76
N GLN A 123 -2.06 -9.98 15.30
CA GLN A 123 -1.76 -8.79 16.11
C GLN A 123 -2.89 -7.78 16.07
N GLU A 124 -3.57 -7.67 14.93
CA GLU A 124 -4.67 -6.72 14.72
C GLU A 124 -6.04 -7.39 14.82
N HIS A 125 -6.07 -8.74 15.01
CA HIS A 125 -7.29 -9.54 14.96
C HIS A 125 -8.11 -9.26 13.69
N SER A 126 -7.42 -9.28 12.54
CA SER A 126 -8.02 -8.95 11.24
C SER A 126 -7.61 -9.93 10.13
N TRP A 127 -8.47 -10.05 9.12
CA TRP A 127 -8.17 -10.71 7.86
C TRP A 127 -7.64 -9.68 6.87
N ASP A 128 -6.39 -9.82 6.45
CA ASP A 128 -5.71 -8.86 5.58
C ASP A 128 -5.54 -9.41 4.17
N CYS A 129 -5.90 -8.61 3.17
CA CYS A 129 -5.70 -8.94 1.75
C CYS A 129 -4.28 -8.54 1.31
N PRO A 130 -3.40 -9.50 0.97
CA PRO A 130 -2.04 -9.18 0.58
C PRO A 130 -1.93 -8.53 -0.81
N CYS A 131 -2.99 -8.62 -1.63
CA CYS A 131 -2.95 -8.10 -3.00
C CYS A 131 -3.16 -6.57 -3.05
N HIS A 132 -4.19 -6.06 -2.38
CA HIS A 132 -4.55 -4.64 -2.48
C HIS A 132 -4.88 -3.99 -1.12
N GLY A 133 -4.66 -4.70 -0.02
CA GLY A 133 -4.72 -4.10 1.29
C GLY A 133 -6.11 -3.99 1.93
N SER A 134 -7.17 -4.60 1.39
CA SER A 134 -8.45 -4.66 2.11
C SER A 134 -8.28 -5.39 3.42
N ARG A 135 -8.91 -4.89 4.49
CA ARG A 135 -8.88 -5.50 5.81
C ARG A 135 -10.29 -5.73 6.32
N PHE A 136 -10.46 -6.82 7.05
CA PHE A 136 -11.75 -7.23 7.62
C PHE A 136 -11.55 -7.63 9.07
N ALA A 137 -12.51 -7.30 9.92
CA ALA A 137 -12.54 -7.77 11.30
C ALA A 137 -12.66 -9.31 11.37
N GLU A 138 -12.53 -9.87 12.56
CA GLU A 138 -12.65 -11.31 12.79
C GLU A 138 -14.02 -11.85 12.36
N ASP A 139 -15.09 -11.07 12.50
CA ASP A 139 -16.44 -11.41 12.07
C ASP A 139 -16.71 -11.23 10.57
N GLY A 140 -15.70 -10.73 9.82
CA GLY A 140 -15.80 -10.47 8.39
C GLY A 140 -16.26 -9.06 8.01
N THR A 141 -16.53 -8.18 8.96
CA THR A 141 -16.90 -6.78 8.70
C THR A 141 -15.74 -6.03 8.04
N LEU A 142 -16.01 -5.28 6.99
CA LEU A 142 -15.00 -4.49 6.27
C LEU A 142 -14.44 -3.35 7.15
N LEU A 143 -13.12 -3.35 7.35
CA LEU A 143 -12.40 -2.30 8.05
C LEU A 143 -11.73 -1.29 7.11
N ASN A 144 -11.10 -1.80 6.05
CA ASN A 144 -10.36 -0.97 5.08
C ASN A 144 -10.64 -1.41 3.64
N THR A 145 -10.83 -0.40 2.77
CA THR A 145 -10.94 -0.57 1.31
C THR A 145 -9.64 -1.13 0.70
N PRO A 146 -9.60 -1.53 -0.59
CA PRO A 146 -10.55 -1.22 -1.67
C PRO A 146 -11.77 -2.14 -1.82
N ALA A 147 -11.91 -3.20 -1.04
CA ALA A 147 -13.18 -3.94 -1.03
C ALA A 147 -14.34 -3.00 -0.66
N THR A 148 -15.52 -3.28 -1.20
CA THR A 148 -16.72 -2.43 -1.03
C THR A 148 -17.83 -3.11 -0.22
N GLY A 149 -17.56 -4.28 0.34
CA GLY A 149 -18.51 -5.03 1.17
C GLY A 149 -17.79 -6.00 2.10
N ASP A 150 -18.55 -6.51 3.06
CA ASP A 150 -18.09 -7.49 4.03
C ASP A 150 -17.75 -8.84 3.39
N LEU A 151 -17.04 -9.69 4.11
CA LEU A 151 -16.83 -11.06 3.69
C LEU A 151 -18.17 -11.80 3.65
N ALA A 152 -18.37 -12.62 2.61
CA ALA A 152 -19.53 -13.52 2.57
C ALA A 152 -19.54 -14.39 3.84
N GLN A 153 -20.70 -14.45 4.52
CA GLN A 153 -20.86 -15.17 5.77
C GLN A 153 -20.42 -16.64 5.61
N GLY A 154 -19.26 -16.95 6.13
CA GLY A 154 -18.67 -18.26 6.22
C GLY A 154 -17.95 -18.37 7.56
N ARG A 155 -17.84 -19.59 8.12
CA ARG A 155 -17.16 -19.78 9.41
C ARG A 155 -15.68 -19.46 9.27
N PHE A 156 -15.31 -18.22 9.54
CA PHE A 156 -13.91 -17.80 9.66
C PHE A 156 -13.47 -18.17 11.08
N ARG A 157 -12.84 -19.35 11.28
CA ARG A 157 -12.09 -19.63 12.50
C ARG A 157 -10.63 -19.31 12.21
N ALA A 158 -10.08 -18.36 12.97
CA ALA A 158 -8.64 -18.26 13.16
C ALA A 158 -8.20 -19.56 13.88
N GLU A 159 -7.43 -20.41 13.20
CA GLU A 159 -6.71 -21.51 13.82
C GLU A 159 -5.41 -21.03 14.43
#